data_2550f2b47f7b78a44714dc9e3cfa30e5
#
_entry.id   2550f2b47f7b78a44714dc9e3cfa30e5
#
_cell.length_a   1.000
_cell.length_b   1.000
_cell.length_c   1.000
_cell.angle_alpha   90.00
_cell.angle_beta   90.00
_cell.angle_gamma   90.00
#
_symmetry.space_group_name_H-M   'P 1'
#
loop_
_entity.id
_entity.type
_entity.pdbx_description
1 polymer ?
#
loop_
_entity_poly.entity_id
_entity_poly.type
_entity_poly.pdbx_seq_one_letter_code
_entity_poly.pdbx_strand_id
1 'polypeptide(L)'
;MRVLRVFNNNVVLARDELGREAVLTGRGLGFQRRAGDADDTSRIARRFIPVDNAASVGEVIAGIPLERLALIERTFRRAVRELGVSVPSSTVIAVVDHVNQAMERVGRGEVMDYPLRAEAAHLHPDELRLAEQMVRELNASQKLQLPAGEAVALALHLFTAVVGVPSTREAVRQSRLIGQVMSVLAAAYGPAFDPDAIDAARFATHLRYFLTRTRTGAQVVDSTADVIGAALRDARPHAYQVALRVQELLELRLGTTVCEDETAYLTMHVARFEQSLGPAPPGCNDG
;
A
#
# COMPACT_ATOMS: atom_id res chain seq x y z
N MET A 1 2.43 28.46 19.63
CA MET A 1 2.47 28.60 18.17
C MET A 1 1.71 29.86 17.76
N ARG A 2 1.88 30.33 16.55
CA ARG A 2 1.18 31.52 16.03
C ARG A 2 0.26 31.13 14.87
N VAL A 3 -0.99 31.52 14.90
CA VAL A 3 -1.97 31.25 13.85
C VAL A 3 -1.56 31.96 12.57
N LEU A 4 -1.50 31.25 11.46
CA LEU A 4 -1.26 31.80 10.12
C LEU A 4 -2.56 31.96 9.34
N ARG A 5 -3.46 30.98 9.45
CA ARG A 5 -4.76 30.96 8.75
C ARG A 5 -5.79 30.21 9.58
N VAL A 6 -6.99 30.72 9.62
CA VAL A 6 -8.17 30.04 10.19
C VAL A 6 -8.99 29.48 9.04
N PHE A 7 -9.20 28.16 9.00
CA PHE A 7 -10.02 27.50 7.98
C PHE A 7 -11.50 27.47 8.39
N ASN A 8 -11.73 27.11 9.67
CA ASN A 8 -13.05 27.13 10.27
C ASN A 8 -12.93 27.22 11.80
N ASN A 9 -14.04 27.11 12.53
CA ASN A 9 -14.05 27.21 13.99
C ASN A 9 -13.19 26.15 14.71
N ASN A 10 -12.76 25.10 14.03
CA ASN A 10 -12.10 23.95 14.64
C ASN A 10 -10.73 23.63 14.04
N VAL A 11 -10.37 24.27 12.93
CA VAL A 11 -9.13 23.98 12.17
C VAL A 11 -8.39 25.27 11.87
N VAL A 12 -7.13 25.30 12.25
CA VAL A 12 -6.22 26.41 11.98
C VAL A 12 -4.88 25.91 11.44
N LEU A 13 -4.24 26.71 10.60
CA LEU A 13 -2.83 26.58 10.27
C LEU A 13 -2.05 27.47 11.23
N ALA A 14 -1.04 26.92 11.87
CA ALA A 14 -0.18 27.63 12.79
C ALA A 14 1.29 27.32 12.53
N ARG A 15 2.17 28.23 12.98
CA ARG A 15 3.63 28.07 12.88
C ARG A 15 4.23 28.05 14.28
N ASP A 16 5.16 27.14 14.51
CA ASP A 16 5.89 27.05 15.77
C ASP A 16 7.09 28.04 15.81
N GLU A 17 7.77 28.08 16.94
CA GLU A 17 8.94 28.95 17.16
C GLU A 17 10.12 28.57 16.26
N LEU A 18 10.16 27.34 15.77
CA LEU A 18 11.17 26.84 14.83
C LEU A 18 10.78 27.08 13.36
N GLY A 19 9.70 27.82 13.11
CA GLY A 19 9.23 28.12 11.75
C GLY A 19 8.45 26.99 11.07
N ARG A 20 8.19 25.86 11.74
CA ARG A 20 7.50 24.70 11.16
C ARG A 20 5.99 24.93 11.18
N GLU A 21 5.36 24.67 10.05
CA GLU A 21 3.90 24.76 9.92
C GLU A 21 3.21 23.47 10.38
N ALA A 22 2.06 23.64 11.00
CA ALA A 22 1.22 22.55 11.42
C ALA A 22 -0.26 22.90 11.26
N VAL A 23 -1.06 21.95 10.80
CA VAL A 23 -2.51 22.04 10.85
C VAL A 23 -2.95 21.52 12.22
N LEU A 24 -3.62 22.39 12.97
CA LEU A 24 -4.12 22.11 14.31
C LEU A 24 -5.62 21.94 14.25
N THR A 25 -6.14 20.92 14.95
CA THR A 25 -7.58 20.69 15.08
C THR A 25 -7.99 20.62 16.54
N GLY A 26 -9.18 21.15 16.84
CA GLY A 26 -9.74 21.09 18.18
C GLY A 26 -11.05 21.88 18.26
N ARG A 27 -11.95 21.49 19.17
CA ARG A 27 -13.25 22.13 19.30
C ARG A 27 -13.10 23.61 19.66
N GLY A 28 -13.60 24.50 18.79
CA GLY A 28 -13.54 25.94 18.98
C GLY A 28 -12.15 26.56 18.92
N LEU A 29 -11.14 25.84 18.39
CA LEU A 29 -9.75 26.31 18.30
C LEU A 29 -9.60 27.57 17.43
N GLY A 30 -10.37 27.63 16.32
CA GLY A 30 -10.37 28.77 15.40
C GLY A 30 -11.46 29.81 15.70
N PHE A 31 -12.31 29.58 16.72
CA PHE A 31 -13.40 30.47 17.02
C PHE A 31 -12.89 31.88 17.47
N GLN A 32 -13.31 32.93 16.78
CA GLN A 32 -12.89 34.31 16.98
C GLN A 32 -11.37 34.55 16.88
N ARG A 33 -10.62 33.66 16.24
CA ARG A 33 -9.19 33.80 16.01
C ARG A 33 -8.91 34.42 14.65
N ARG A 34 -7.77 35.11 14.57
CA ARG A 34 -7.25 35.76 13.36
C ARG A 34 -5.80 35.33 13.12
N ALA A 35 -5.32 35.56 11.91
CA ALA A 35 -3.90 35.42 11.62
C ALA A 35 -3.08 36.39 12.53
N GLY A 36 -2.01 35.84 13.12
CA GLY A 36 -1.16 36.54 14.09
C GLY A 36 -1.46 36.21 15.55
N ASP A 37 -2.65 35.74 15.88
CA ASP A 37 -3.02 35.39 17.25
C ASP A 37 -2.17 34.20 17.77
N ALA A 38 -1.97 34.17 19.08
CA ALA A 38 -1.45 32.95 19.73
C ALA A 38 -2.52 31.87 19.71
N ASP A 39 -2.10 30.61 19.45
CA ASP A 39 -3.00 29.47 19.57
C ASP A 39 -3.31 29.17 21.05
N ASP A 40 -4.48 28.59 21.28
CA ASP A 40 -4.86 28.06 22.60
C ASP A 40 -4.47 26.58 22.66
N THR A 41 -3.30 26.33 23.21
CA THR A 41 -2.73 24.96 23.30
C THR A 41 -3.63 24.00 24.06
N SER A 42 -4.48 24.47 24.99
CA SER A 42 -5.41 23.64 25.75
C SER A 42 -6.55 23.06 24.91
N ARG A 43 -6.84 23.69 23.78
CA ARG A 43 -7.89 23.26 22.83
C ARG A 43 -7.37 22.42 21.69
N ILE A 44 -6.05 22.23 21.56
CA ILE A 44 -5.47 21.43 20.50
C ILE A 44 -5.73 19.95 20.81
N ALA A 45 -6.63 19.35 20.02
CA ALA A 45 -6.89 17.93 20.09
C ALA A 45 -5.90 17.13 19.25
N ARG A 46 -5.47 17.69 18.08
CA ARG A 46 -4.54 17.02 17.15
C ARG A 46 -3.65 18.03 16.43
N ARG A 47 -2.45 17.55 16.08
CA ARG A 47 -1.47 18.29 15.31
C ARG A 47 -1.01 17.43 14.13
N PHE A 48 -1.15 17.95 12.92
CA PHE A 48 -0.63 17.36 11.70
C PHE A 48 0.52 18.22 11.18
N ILE A 49 1.64 17.58 10.91
CA ILE A 49 2.82 18.25 10.33
C ILE A 49 2.91 17.74 8.89
N PRO A 50 2.44 18.49 7.90
CA PRO A 50 2.57 18.13 6.50
C PRO A 50 4.03 18.28 6.05
N VAL A 51 4.43 17.42 5.12
CA VAL A 51 5.75 17.55 4.47
C VAL A 51 5.70 18.67 3.43
N ASP A 52 4.55 18.81 2.74
CA ASP A 52 4.31 19.78 1.69
C ASP A 52 2.94 20.44 1.88
N ASN A 53 2.80 21.69 1.42
CA ASN A 53 1.57 22.45 1.31
C ASN A 53 0.58 22.31 2.48
N ALA A 54 0.96 22.81 3.64
CA ALA A 54 0.14 22.77 4.86
C ALA A 54 -1.23 23.45 4.69
N ALA A 55 -1.35 24.44 3.80
CA ALA A 55 -2.61 25.10 3.51
C ALA A 55 -3.63 24.16 2.84
N SER A 56 -3.23 23.40 1.82
CA SER A 56 -4.12 22.42 1.16
C SER A 56 -4.55 21.33 2.13
N VAL A 57 -3.65 20.84 2.97
CA VAL A 57 -3.98 19.89 4.03
C VAL A 57 -5.01 20.46 5.00
N GLY A 58 -4.86 21.72 5.37
CA GLY A 58 -5.81 22.43 6.22
C GLY A 58 -7.20 22.53 5.61
N GLU A 59 -7.30 22.77 4.30
CA GLU A 59 -8.58 22.81 3.57
C GLU A 59 -9.28 21.44 3.56
N VAL A 60 -8.54 20.38 3.27
CA VAL A 60 -9.05 19.01 3.32
C VAL A 60 -9.60 18.68 4.72
N ILE A 61 -8.78 18.89 5.76
CA ILE A 61 -9.18 18.60 7.14
C ILE A 61 -10.36 19.45 7.58
N ALA A 62 -10.43 20.71 7.16
CA ALA A 62 -11.51 21.62 7.52
C ALA A 62 -12.88 21.21 6.96
N GLY A 63 -12.90 20.47 5.85
CA GLY A 63 -14.12 19.89 5.27
C GLY A 63 -14.65 18.68 6.01
N ILE A 64 -13.90 18.12 6.97
CA ILE A 64 -14.24 16.86 7.64
C ILE A 64 -14.75 17.15 9.06
N PRO A 65 -15.93 16.61 9.47
CA PRO A 65 -16.41 16.73 10.85
C PRO A 65 -15.38 16.15 11.84
N LEU A 66 -15.10 16.89 12.93
CA LEU A 66 -14.07 16.50 13.91
C LEU A 66 -14.27 15.08 14.49
N GLU A 67 -15.52 14.68 14.70
CA GLU A 67 -15.85 13.35 15.24
C GLU A 67 -15.51 12.24 14.23
N ARG A 68 -15.74 12.50 12.93
CA ARG A 68 -15.36 11.59 11.84
C ARG A 68 -13.84 11.51 11.70
N LEU A 69 -13.17 12.65 11.68
CA LEU A 69 -11.71 12.72 11.69
C LEU A 69 -11.11 11.89 12.84
N ALA A 70 -11.64 12.11 14.06
CA ALA A 70 -11.19 11.39 15.25
C ALA A 70 -11.40 9.88 15.17
N LEU A 71 -12.52 9.45 14.60
CA LEU A 71 -12.84 8.04 14.45
C LEU A 71 -11.89 7.37 13.44
N ILE A 72 -11.75 7.96 12.26
CA ILE A 72 -10.87 7.42 11.20
C ILE A 72 -9.42 7.32 11.69
N GLU A 73 -8.92 8.40 12.29
CA GLU A 73 -7.55 8.40 12.82
C GLU A 73 -7.34 7.33 13.89
N ARG A 74 -8.29 7.16 14.81
CA ARG A 74 -8.18 6.16 15.88
C ARG A 74 -8.15 4.74 15.33
N THR A 75 -9.04 4.40 14.41
CA THR A 75 -9.10 3.06 13.80
C THR A 75 -7.83 2.77 12.99
N PHE A 76 -7.38 3.73 12.19
CA PHE A 76 -6.15 3.59 11.41
C PHE A 76 -4.90 3.45 12.28
N ARG A 77 -4.73 4.30 13.29
CA ARG A 77 -3.57 4.21 14.20
C ARG A 77 -3.55 2.90 15.00
N ARG A 78 -4.72 2.31 15.28
CA ARG A 78 -4.76 0.99 15.90
C ARG A 78 -4.25 -0.07 14.93
N ALA A 79 -4.74 -0.12 13.70
CA ALA A 79 -4.28 -1.06 12.68
C ALA A 79 -2.76 -0.94 12.45
N VAL A 80 -2.25 0.29 12.36
CA VAL A 80 -0.80 0.56 12.21
C VAL A 80 0.00 0.02 13.40
N ARG A 81 -0.50 0.18 14.64
CA ARG A 81 0.17 -0.39 15.83
C ARG A 81 0.17 -1.91 15.83
N GLU A 82 -0.90 -2.56 15.35
CA GLU A 82 -0.95 -4.02 15.22
C GLU A 82 0.08 -4.53 14.20
N LEU A 83 0.37 -3.74 13.16
CA LEU A 83 1.44 -4.03 12.20
C LEU A 83 2.86 -3.70 12.72
N GLY A 84 2.97 -3.11 13.91
CA GLY A 84 4.26 -2.78 14.52
C GLY A 84 5.01 -1.64 13.84
N VAL A 85 4.33 -0.80 13.05
CA VAL A 85 4.98 0.27 12.29
C VAL A 85 4.58 1.66 12.77
N SER A 86 5.38 2.66 12.42
CA SER A 86 5.13 4.08 12.66
C SER A 86 4.84 4.77 11.34
N VAL A 87 3.87 5.69 11.34
CA VAL A 87 3.46 6.39 10.12
C VAL A 87 3.58 7.91 10.26
N PRO A 88 3.99 8.59 9.20
CA PRO A 88 3.97 10.05 9.15
C PRO A 88 2.53 10.59 9.11
N SER A 89 2.37 11.86 9.49
CA SER A 89 1.06 12.53 9.46
C SER A 89 0.43 12.56 8.06
N SER A 90 1.25 12.60 7.00
CA SER A 90 0.79 12.57 5.61
C SER A 90 0.01 11.30 5.28
N THR A 91 0.45 10.15 5.75
CA THR A 91 -0.27 8.88 5.56
C THR A 91 -1.61 8.88 6.31
N VAL A 92 -1.64 9.41 7.54
CA VAL A 92 -2.89 9.55 8.30
C VAL A 92 -3.88 10.46 7.56
N ILE A 93 -3.40 11.59 7.03
CA ILE A 93 -4.22 12.54 6.27
C ILE A 93 -4.77 11.88 5.00
N ALA A 94 -3.95 11.14 4.25
CA ALA A 94 -4.38 10.44 3.05
C ALA A 94 -5.49 9.42 3.34
N VAL A 95 -5.42 8.70 4.46
CA VAL A 95 -6.48 7.76 4.88
C VAL A 95 -7.74 8.49 5.30
N VAL A 96 -7.60 9.59 6.05
CA VAL A 96 -8.73 10.41 6.49
C VAL A 96 -9.48 10.98 5.28
N ASP A 97 -8.75 11.52 4.32
CA ASP A 97 -9.31 12.06 3.08
C ASP A 97 -10.00 10.97 2.26
N HIS A 98 -9.33 9.83 2.06
CA HIS A 98 -9.90 8.70 1.33
C HIS A 98 -11.24 8.23 1.94
N VAL A 99 -11.26 7.98 3.25
CA VAL A 99 -12.48 7.51 3.93
C VAL A 99 -13.59 8.57 3.88
N ASN A 100 -13.24 9.86 4.04
CA ASN A 100 -14.23 10.93 3.93
C ASN A 100 -14.84 10.99 2.52
N GLN A 101 -14.02 10.93 1.48
CA GLN A 101 -14.50 10.90 0.09
C GLN A 101 -15.33 9.64 -0.19
N ALA A 102 -14.95 8.48 0.35
CA ALA A 102 -15.74 7.26 0.23
C ALA A 102 -17.13 7.41 0.86
N MET A 103 -17.22 8.01 2.05
CA MET A 103 -18.51 8.30 2.69
C MET A 103 -19.36 9.29 1.89
N GLU A 104 -18.73 10.30 1.27
CA GLU A 104 -19.43 11.23 0.40
C GLU A 104 -19.97 10.56 -0.88
N ARG A 105 -19.17 9.67 -1.50
CA ARG A 105 -19.63 8.85 -2.65
C ARG A 105 -20.84 8.02 -2.27
N VAL A 106 -20.77 7.28 -1.16
CA VAL A 106 -21.90 6.49 -0.65
C VAL A 106 -23.13 7.35 -0.42
N GLY A 107 -22.97 8.56 0.14
CA GLY A 107 -24.06 9.51 0.32
C GLY A 107 -24.74 9.95 -0.99
N ARG A 108 -24.02 9.88 -2.12
CA ARG A 108 -24.54 10.15 -3.46
C ARG A 108 -25.03 8.88 -4.18
N GLY A 109 -24.99 7.70 -3.52
CA GLY A 109 -25.34 6.42 -4.14
C GLY A 109 -24.29 5.87 -5.10
N GLU A 110 -23.06 6.41 -5.09
CA GLU A 110 -21.96 5.96 -5.93
C GLU A 110 -21.19 4.84 -5.23
N VAL A 111 -20.98 3.73 -5.92
CA VAL A 111 -20.16 2.61 -5.44
C VAL A 111 -18.92 2.51 -6.33
N MET A 112 -17.75 2.48 -5.70
CA MET A 112 -16.49 2.27 -6.40
C MET A 112 -16.15 0.77 -6.38
N ASP A 113 -15.79 0.23 -7.55
CA ASP A 113 -15.26 -1.12 -7.67
C ASP A 113 -13.73 -1.10 -7.49
N TYR A 114 -13.25 -2.05 -6.70
CA TYR A 114 -11.82 -2.23 -6.47
C TYR A 114 -11.38 -3.59 -7.03
N PRO A 115 -10.92 -3.65 -8.28
CA PRO A 115 -10.60 -4.92 -8.96
C PRO A 115 -9.40 -5.65 -8.35
N LEU A 116 -8.67 -5.02 -7.43
CA LEU A 116 -7.46 -5.57 -6.80
C LEU A 116 -7.73 -6.40 -5.52
N ARG A 117 -8.99 -6.87 -5.30
CA ARG A 117 -9.31 -7.60 -4.07
C ARG A 117 -8.56 -8.94 -3.97
N ALA A 118 -8.48 -9.68 -5.07
CA ALA A 118 -7.76 -10.96 -5.10
C ALA A 118 -6.27 -10.76 -4.84
N GLU A 119 -5.66 -9.77 -5.48
CA GLU A 119 -4.28 -9.39 -5.26
C GLU A 119 -4.04 -8.94 -3.81
N ALA A 120 -4.92 -8.10 -3.26
CA ALA A 120 -4.80 -7.65 -1.88
C ALA A 120 -4.91 -8.83 -0.89
N ALA A 121 -5.82 -9.76 -1.11
CA ALA A 121 -5.98 -10.94 -0.26
C ALA A 121 -4.73 -11.84 -0.30
N HIS A 122 -4.10 -11.94 -1.46
CA HIS A 122 -2.93 -12.80 -1.65
C HIS A 122 -1.62 -12.15 -1.21
N LEU A 123 -1.44 -10.86 -1.54
CA LEU A 123 -0.18 -10.14 -1.34
C LEU A 123 -0.11 -9.40 -0.01
N HIS A 124 -1.26 -9.04 0.57
CA HIS A 124 -1.40 -8.19 1.74
C HIS A 124 -2.46 -8.72 2.72
N PRO A 125 -2.41 -10.02 3.10
CA PRO A 125 -3.47 -10.65 3.89
C PRO A 125 -3.68 -10.00 5.25
N ASP A 126 -2.61 -9.59 5.93
CA ASP A 126 -2.69 -8.94 7.23
C ASP A 126 -3.23 -7.51 7.12
N GLU A 127 -2.76 -6.76 6.15
CA GLU A 127 -3.25 -5.42 5.88
C GLU A 127 -4.73 -5.45 5.46
N LEU A 128 -5.15 -6.42 4.64
CA LEU A 128 -6.55 -6.58 4.24
C LEU A 128 -7.43 -6.95 5.43
N ARG A 129 -7.02 -7.90 6.26
CA ARG A 129 -7.73 -8.28 7.49
C ARG A 129 -7.97 -7.07 8.41
N LEU A 130 -6.93 -6.26 8.61
CA LEU A 130 -7.01 -5.05 9.45
C LEU A 130 -7.88 -3.98 8.79
N ALA A 131 -7.79 -3.80 7.48
CA ALA A 131 -8.63 -2.88 6.73
C ALA A 131 -10.11 -3.27 6.78
N GLU A 132 -10.44 -4.55 6.65
CA GLU A 132 -11.81 -5.06 6.85
C GLU A 132 -12.33 -4.79 8.27
N GLN A 133 -11.47 -4.92 9.28
CA GLN A 133 -11.81 -4.57 10.64
C GLN A 133 -12.07 -3.06 10.79
N MET A 134 -11.23 -2.21 10.16
CA MET A 134 -11.45 -0.76 10.12
C MET A 134 -12.82 -0.41 9.51
N VAL A 135 -13.16 -1.01 8.36
CA VAL A 135 -14.46 -0.79 7.70
C VAL A 135 -15.62 -1.18 8.63
N ARG A 136 -15.55 -2.34 9.29
CA ARG A 136 -16.57 -2.76 10.26
C ARG A 136 -16.76 -1.76 11.40
N GLU A 137 -15.66 -1.23 11.95
CA GLU A 137 -15.72 -0.26 13.06
C GLU A 137 -16.25 1.10 12.64
N LEU A 138 -15.82 1.56 11.46
CA LEU A 138 -16.35 2.78 10.87
C LEU A 138 -17.85 2.66 10.66
N ASN A 139 -18.31 1.55 10.10
CA ASN A 139 -19.73 1.29 9.85
C ASN A 139 -20.55 1.18 11.15
N ALA A 140 -20.00 0.59 12.20
CA ALA A 140 -20.66 0.50 13.50
C ALA A 140 -20.92 1.88 14.16
N SER A 141 -20.13 2.89 13.77
CA SER A 141 -20.18 4.23 14.38
C SER A 141 -20.78 5.30 13.47
N GLN A 142 -21.14 4.97 12.23
CA GLN A 142 -21.65 5.92 11.24
C GLN A 142 -23.01 5.49 10.68
N LYS A 143 -23.82 6.46 10.27
CA LYS A 143 -25.11 6.18 9.61
C LYS A 143 -24.95 5.68 8.18
N LEU A 144 -23.91 6.16 7.47
CA LEU A 144 -23.55 5.72 6.13
C LEU A 144 -22.65 4.48 6.23
N GLN A 145 -22.95 3.47 5.44
CA GLN A 145 -22.23 2.21 5.45
C GLN A 145 -21.23 2.17 4.27
N LEU A 146 -19.94 2.16 4.58
CA LEU A 146 -18.90 1.96 3.58
C LEU A 146 -19.04 0.56 2.96
N PRO A 147 -18.96 0.44 1.63
CA PRO A 147 -18.88 -0.86 0.95
C PRO A 147 -17.68 -1.68 1.42
N ALA A 148 -17.83 -3.00 1.44
CA ALA A 148 -16.73 -3.91 1.81
C ALA A 148 -15.49 -3.76 0.91
N GLY A 149 -15.67 -3.33 -0.34
CA GLY A 149 -14.58 -3.06 -1.28
C GLY A 149 -13.61 -1.97 -0.82
N GLU A 150 -14.06 -1.02 0.01
CA GLU A 150 -13.18 0.03 0.56
C GLU A 150 -12.04 -0.54 1.42
N ALA A 151 -12.20 -1.77 1.93
CA ALA A 151 -11.13 -2.46 2.65
C ALA A 151 -9.90 -2.69 1.76
N VAL A 152 -10.06 -2.87 0.46
CA VAL A 152 -8.93 -3.05 -0.48
C VAL A 152 -8.09 -1.77 -0.54
N ALA A 153 -8.74 -0.62 -0.68
CA ALA A 153 -8.04 0.66 -0.71
C ALA A 153 -7.35 0.96 0.63
N LEU A 154 -8.02 0.67 1.76
CA LEU A 154 -7.44 0.83 3.09
C LEU A 154 -6.27 -0.14 3.33
N ALA A 155 -6.34 -1.38 2.82
CA ALA A 155 -5.21 -2.32 2.88
C ALA A 155 -3.99 -1.78 2.15
N LEU A 156 -4.16 -1.13 0.99
CA LEU A 156 -3.07 -0.49 0.26
C LEU A 156 -2.48 0.71 1.02
N HIS A 157 -3.29 1.46 1.77
CA HIS A 157 -2.78 2.50 2.67
C HIS A 157 -1.96 1.90 3.83
N LEU A 158 -2.43 0.80 4.42
CA LEU A 158 -1.67 0.07 5.46
C LEU A 158 -0.37 -0.50 4.90
N PHE A 159 -0.41 -1.11 3.71
CA PHE A 159 0.79 -1.59 3.03
C PHE A 159 1.80 -0.46 2.77
N THR A 160 1.33 0.71 2.32
CA THR A 160 2.18 1.90 2.16
C THR A 160 2.90 2.26 3.46
N ALA A 161 2.19 2.14 4.58
CA ALA A 161 2.75 2.39 5.91
C ALA A 161 3.84 1.36 6.28
N VAL A 162 3.62 0.08 5.99
CA VAL A 162 4.54 -1.02 6.32
C VAL A 162 5.82 -0.96 5.48
N VAL A 163 5.69 -0.75 4.17
CA VAL A 163 6.83 -0.84 3.25
C VAL A 163 7.54 0.51 3.09
N GLY A 164 7.02 1.57 3.73
CA GLY A 164 7.59 2.91 3.63
C GLY A 164 7.55 3.48 2.20
N VAL A 165 6.58 3.04 1.37
CA VAL A 165 6.37 3.61 0.03
C VAL A 165 5.79 5.01 0.14
N PRO A 166 6.24 5.96 -0.68
CA PRO A 166 5.88 7.37 -0.52
C PRO A 166 4.41 7.68 -0.71
N SER A 167 3.63 6.81 -1.38
CA SER A 167 2.22 7.07 -1.67
C SER A 167 1.41 5.80 -1.95
N THR A 168 0.10 5.87 -1.73
CA THR A 168 -0.86 4.80 -2.11
C THR A 168 -0.82 4.51 -3.62
N ARG A 169 -0.56 5.53 -4.46
CA ARG A 169 -0.39 5.34 -5.91
C ARG A 169 0.75 4.38 -6.22
N GLU A 170 1.86 4.49 -5.50
CA GLU A 170 3.00 3.58 -5.66
C GLU A 170 2.68 2.18 -5.16
N ALA A 171 1.97 2.05 -4.04
CA ALA A 171 1.50 0.75 -3.55
C ALA A 171 0.58 0.05 -4.57
N VAL A 172 -0.36 0.78 -5.18
CA VAL A 172 -1.22 0.27 -6.27
C VAL A 172 -0.38 -0.16 -7.48
N ARG A 173 0.62 0.65 -7.85
CA ARG A 173 1.51 0.34 -8.96
C ARG A 173 2.29 -0.95 -8.72
N GLN A 174 2.85 -1.12 -7.52
CA GLN A 174 3.57 -2.34 -7.13
C GLN A 174 2.65 -3.55 -7.12
N SER A 175 1.47 -3.46 -6.53
CA SER A 175 0.47 -4.55 -6.51
C SER A 175 0.07 -4.96 -7.93
N ARG A 176 -0.17 -4.00 -8.82
CA ARG A 176 -0.47 -4.28 -10.23
C ARG A 176 0.69 -4.99 -10.95
N LEU A 177 1.93 -4.56 -10.68
CA LEU A 177 3.10 -5.19 -11.29
C LEU A 177 3.26 -6.64 -10.82
N ILE A 178 3.09 -6.89 -9.52
CA ILE A 178 3.10 -8.25 -8.98
C ILE A 178 1.97 -9.08 -9.59
N GLY A 179 0.75 -8.54 -9.71
CA GLY A 179 -0.36 -9.21 -10.38
C GLY A 179 -0.04 -9.56 -11.85
N GLN A 180 0.64 -8.67 -12.59
CA GLN A 180 1.10 -8.95 -13.95
C GLN A 180 2.13 -10.09 -14.00
N VAL A 181 3.07 -10.13 -13.05
CA VAL A 181 4.02 -11.24 -12.93
C VAL A 181 3.30 -12.55 -12.63
N MET A 182 2.32 -12.54 -11.72
CA MET A 182 1.51 -13.74 -11.43
C MET A 182 0.73 -14.21 -12.67
N SER A 183 0.27 -13.27 -13.52
CA SER A 183 -0.37 -13.60 -14.80
C SER A 183 0.60 -14.25 -15.79
N VAL A 184 1.88 -13.91 -15.78
CA VAL A 184 2.91 -14.62 -16.58
C VAL A 184 3.04 -16.07 -16.12
N LEU A 185 3.03 -16.32 -14.80
CA LEU A 185 3.04 -17.68 -14.27
C LEU A 185 1.76 -18.43 -14.65
N ALA A 186 0.59 -17.80 -14.50
CA ALA A 186 -0.69 -18.41 -14.88
C ALA A 186 -0.71 -18.79 -16.38
N ALA A 187 -0.16 -17.94 -17.24
CA ALA A 187 -0.05 -18.23 -18.67
C ALA A 187 0.94 -19.38 -18.97
N ALA A 188 2.02 -19.51 -18.20
CA ALA A 188 3.03 -20.54 -18.38
C ALA A 188 2.57 -21.92 -17.89
N TYR A 189 1.82 -21.95 -16.78
CA TYR A 189 1.43 -23.21 -16.10
C TYR A 189 -0.05 -23.56 -16.28
N GLY A 190 -0.84 -22.67 -16.89
CA GLY A 190 -2.26 -22.91 -17.19
C GLY A 190 -3.09 -23.26 -15.95
N PRO A 191 -4.04 -24.23 -16.07
CA PRO A 191 -4.92 -24.62 -14.96
C PRO A 191 -4.20 -25.20 -13.73
N ALA A 192 -2.94 -25.60 -13.87
CA ALA A 192 -2.12 -26.08 -12.75
C ALA A 192 -1.63 -24.96 -11.85
N PHE A 193 -1.69 -23.70 -12.31
CA PHE A 193 -1.34 -22.54 -11.49
C PHE A 193 -2.44 -22.27 -10.46
N ASP A 194 -2.09 -22.43 -9.18
CA ASP A 194 -2.94 -22.03 -8.06
C ASP A 194 -2.38 -20.73 -7.44
N PRO A 195 -3.06 -19.59 -7.62
CA PRO A 195 -2.62 -18.32 -7.04
C PRO A 195 -2.66 -18.33 -5.50
N ASP A 196 -3.43 -19.22 -4.88
CA ASP A 196 -3.56 -19.33 -3.44
C ASP A 196 -2.54 -20.32 -2.82
N ALA A 197 -1.72 -20.95 -3.65
CA ALA A 197 -0.67 -21.86 -3.18
C ALA A 197 0.40 -21.12 -2.37
N ILE A 198 0.96 -21.82 -1.37
CA ILE A 198 2.04 -21.29 -0.52
C ILE A 198 3.24 -20.79 -1.34
N ASP A 199 3.61 -21.49 -2.42
CA ASP A 199 4.76 -21.12 -3.24
C ASP A 199 4.47 -19.87 -4.09
N ALA A 200 3.22 -19.65 -4.52
CA ALA A 200 2.78 -18.41 -5.14
C ALA A 200 2.87 -17.23 -4.15
N ALA A 201 2.42 -17.41 -2.91
CA ALA A 201 2.54 -16.40 -1.85
C ALA A 201 4.00 -16.06 -1.51
N ARG A 202 4.87 -17.07 -1.45
CA ARG A 202 6.32 -16.88 -1.25
C ARG A 202 6.97 -16.10 -2.39
N PHE A 203 6.60 -16.43 -3.62
CA PHE A 203 7.09 -15.72 -4.79
C PHE A 203 6.63 -14.26 -4.81
N ALA A 204 5.36 -14.00 -4.54
CA ALA A 204 4.82 -12.65 -4.42
C ALA A 204 5.54 -11.85 -3.32
N THR A 205 5.83 -12.48 -2.18
CA THR A 205 6.60 -11.85 -1.08
C THR A 205 8.03 -11.52 -1.54
N HIS A 206 8.69 -12.42 -2.25
CA HIS A 206 10.01 -12.14 -2.82
C HIS A 206 9.98 -10.95 -3.79
N LEU A 207 8.99 -10.88 -4.68
CA LEU A 207 8.80 -9.76 -5.59
C LEU A 207 8.60 -8.43 -4.84
N ARG A 208 7.86 -8.42 -3.73
CA ARG A 208 7.71 -7.20 -2.89
C ARG A 208 9.07 -6.71 -2.39
N TYR A 209 9.89 -7.60 -1.87
CA TYR A 209 11.24 -7.25 -1.39
C TYR A 209 12.14 -6.80 -2.54
N PHE A 210 12.09 -7.47 -3.68
CA PHE A 210 12.81 -7.07 -4.88
C PHE A 210 12.42 -5.65 -5.32
N LEU A 211 11.13 -5.34 -5.45
CA LEU A 211 10.65 -4.01 -5.84
C LEU A 211 11.06 -2.92 -4.83
N THR A 212 11.09 -3.26 -3.56
CA THR A 212 11.54 -2.33 -2.51
C THR A 212 13.04 -2.06 -2.62
N ARG A 213 13.86 -3.08 -2.81
CA ARG A 213 15.32 -2.94 -3.00
C ARG A 213 15.66 -2.17 -4.26
N THR A 214 15.04 -2.51 -5.39
CA THR A 214 15.28 -1.85 -6.67
C THR A 214 15.03 -0.34 -6.59
N ARG A 215 14.01 0.08 -5.85
CA ARG A 215 13.71 1.50 -5.61
C ARG A 215 14.83 2.23 -4.85
N THR A 216 15.53 1.54 -3.96
CA THR A 216 16.65 2.11 -3.20
C THR A 216 17.99 1.96 -3.93
N GLY A 217 17.98 1.45 -5.17
CA GLY A 217 19.19 1.20 -5.96
C GLY A 217 19.99 -0.02 -5.49
N ALA A 218 19.42 -0.84 -4.59
CA ALA A 218 20.05 -2.05 -4.08
C ALA A 218 19.47 -3.27 -4.80
N GLN A 219 20.29 -4.00 -5.52
CA GLN A 219 20.00 -5.35 -6.01
C GLN A 219 20.83 -6.35 -5.21
N VAL A 220 20.41 -7.62 -5.17
CA VAL A 220 21.24 -8.66 -4.55
C VAL A 220 22.48 -8.83 -5.42
N VAL A 221 23.64 -8.78 -4.79
CA VAL A 221 24.92 -9.14 -5.40
C VAL A 221 25.49 -10.26 -4.54
N ASP A 222 25.38 -11.49 -5.03
CA ASP A 222 25.86 -12.69 -4.33
C ASP A 222 26.74 -13.49 -5.27
N SER A 223 28.02 -13.59 -4.98
CA SER A 223 29.00 -14.33 -5.79
C SER A 223 28.68 -15.83 -5.96
N THR A 224 27.74 -16.36 -5.18
CA THR A 224 27.24 -17.74 -5.29
C THR A 224 26.08 -17.87 -6.29
N ALA A 225 25.42 -16.78 -6.63
CA ALA A 225 24.24 -16.78 -7.50
C ALA A 225 24.57 -17.22 -8.93
N ASP A 226 25.75 -16.86 -9.45
CA ASP A 226 26.23 -17.29 -10.78
C ASP A 226 26.29 -18.82 -10.91
N VAL A 227 26.84 -19.48 -9.89
CA VAL A 227 26.96 -20.97 -9.89
C VAL A 227 25.58 -21.62 -9.77
N ILE A 228 24.73 -21.07 -8.90
CA ILE A 228 23.36 -21.57 -8.69
C ILE A 228 22.52 -21.28 -9.95
N GLY A 229 22.67 -20.11 -10.57
CA GLY A 229 21.94 -19.72 -11.78
C GLY A 229 22.25 -20.65 -12.96
N ALA A 230 23.55 -20.98 -13.18
CA ALA A 230 23.95 -21.92 -14.22
C ALA A 230 23.37 -23.32 -13.96
N ALA A 231 23.46 -23.82 -12.73
CA ALA A 231 22.92 -25.13 -12.35
C ALA A 231 21.39 -25.20 -12.50
N LEU A 232 20.68 -24.12 -12.15
CA LEU A 232 19.22 -24.04 -12.32
C LEU A 232 18.80 -23.99 -13.79
N ARG A 233 19.55 -23.28 -14.65
CA ARG A 233 19.32 -23.21 -16.10
C ARG A 233 19.35 -24.60 -16.72
N ASP A 234 20.35 -25.38 -16.34
CA ASP A 234 20.53 -26.74 -16.86
C ASP A 234 19.51 -27.72 -16.27
N ALA A 235 19.27 -27.64 -14.97
CA ALA A 235 18.39 -28.60 -14.26
C ALA A 235 16.89 -28.28 -14.43
N ARG A 236 16.54 -27.02 -14.71
CA ARG A 236 15.15 -26.50 -14.77
C ARG A 236 14.97 -25.51 -15.93
N PRO A 237 15.17 -25.95 -17.19
CA PRO A 237 15.16 -25.04 -18.34
C PRO A 237 13.82 -24.33 -18.55
N HIS A 238 12.69 -24.99 -18.27
CA HIS A 238 11.37 -24.36 -18.38
C HIS A 238 11.18 -23.25 -17.34
N ALA A 239 11.49 -23.51 -16.06
CA ALA A 239 11.43 -22.50 -15.01
C ALA A 239 12.33 -21.29 -15.32
N TYR A 240 13.52 -21.54 -15.88
CA TYR A 240 14.43 -20.48 -16.31
C TYR A 240 13.82 -19.63 -17.42
N GLN A 241 13.17 -20.23 -18.44
CA GLN A 241 12.50 -19.50 -19.50
C GLN A 241 11.33 -18.64 -18.98
N VAL A 242 10.56 -19.17 -18.01
CA VAL A 242 9.50 -18.39 -17.36
C VAL A 242 10.09 -17.23 -16.55
N ALA A 243 11.19 -17.45 -15.82
CA ALA A 243 11.88 -16.41 -15.08
C ALA A 243 12.41 -15.29 -15.99
N LEU A 244 12.92 -15.62 -17.17
CA LEU A 244 13.32 -14.62 -18.17
C LEU A 244 12.16 -13.75 -18.64
N ARG A 245 10.98 -14.32 -18.87
CA ARG A 245 9.77 -13.52 -19.21
C ARG A 245 9.35 -12.59 -18.07
N VAL A 246 9.48 -13.06 -16.82
CA VAL A 246 9.26 -12.23 -15.64
C VAL A 246 10.28 -11.10 -15.58
N GLN A 247 11.56 -11.39 -15.81
CA GLN A 247 12.64 -10.41 -15.89
C GLN A 247 12.33 -9.32 -16.94
N GLU A 248 12.02 -9.72 -18.16
CA GLU A 248 11.66 -8.77 -19.25
C GLU A 248 10.52 -7.85 -18.86
N LEU A 249 9.46 -8.40 -18.24
CA LEU A 249 8.34 -7.61 -17.74
C LEU A 249 8.79 -6.60 -16.66
N LEU A 250 9.61 -7.04 -15.70
CA LEU A 250 10.12 -6.19 -14.62
C LEU A 250 11.00 -5.07 -15.19
N GLU A 251 11.93 -5.37 -16.08
CA GLU A 251 12.78 -4.39 -16.73
C GLU A 251 11.99 -3.35 -17.51
N LEU A 252 10.98 -3.80 -18.30
CA LEU A 252 10.10 -2.92 -19.04
C LEU A 252 9.31 -1.98 -18.13
N ARG A 253 8.84 -2.46 -16.98
CA ARG A 253 8.00 -1.69 -16.06
C ARG A 253 8.76 -0.79 -15.11
N LEU A 254 9.97 -1.17 -14.75
CA LEU A 254 10.83 -0.44 -13.80
C LEU A 254 11.81 0.51 -14.51
N GLY A 255 12.09 0.27 -15.80
CA GLY A 255 13.07 1.04 -16.56
C GLY A 255 14.52 0.82 -16.06
N THR A 256 14.79 -0.34 -15.48
CA THR A 256 16.10 -0.73 -14.96
C THR A 256 16.40 -2.19 -15.33
N THR A 257 17.67 -2.53 -15.45
CA THR A 257 18.09 -3.91 -15.67
C THR A 257 18.00 -4.73 -14.40
N VAL A 258 17.59 -5.98 -14.52
CA VAL A 258 17.62 -6.98 -13.46
C VAL A 258 18.91 -7.77 -13.58
N CYS A 259 19.72 -7.81 -12.52
CA CYS A 259 20.99 -8.52 -12.54
C CYS A 259 20.81 -10.04 -12.60
N GLU A 260 21.87 -10.75 -12.99
CA GLU A 260 21.85 -12.22 -13.11
C GLU A 260 21.52 -12.92 -11.80
N ASP A 261 21.97 -12.39 -10.67
CA ASP A 261 21.66 -12.91 -9.34
C ASP A 261 20.15 -12.87 -9.04
N GLU A 262 19.49 -11.75 -9.33
CA GLU A 262 18.03 -11.65 -9.16
C GLU A 262 17.30 -12.59 -10.13
N THR A 263 17.82 -12.79 -11.35
CA THR A 263 17.26 -13.77 -12.32
C THR A 263 17.41 -15.20 -11.80
N ALA A 264 18.53 -15.53 -11.18
CA ALA A 264 18.73 -16.83 -10.52
C ALA A 264 17.73 -17.04 -9.37
N TYR A 265 17.50 -16.01 -8.53
CA TYR A 265 16.50 -16.05 -7.48
C TYR A 265 15.07 -16.21 -8.03
N LEU A 266 14.71 -15.46 -9.09
CA LEU A 266 13.43 -15.65 -9.78
C LEU A 266 13.28 -17.09 -10.28
N THR A 267 14.32 -17.64 -10.92
CA THR A 267 14.34 -19.02 -11.42
C THR A 267 14.13 -20.04 -10.30
N MET A 268 14.79 -19.85 -9.17
CA MET A 268 14.64 -20.73 -8.00
C MET A 268 13.20 -20.75 -7.48
N HIS A 269 12.56 -19.59 -7.40
CA HIS A 269 11.16 -19.50 -6.95
C HIS A 269 10.21 -20.14 -7.95
N VAL A 270 10.40 -19.89 -9.25
CA VAL A 270 9.61 -20.52 -10.32
C VAL A 270 9.82 -22.04 -10.34
N ALA A 271 11.06 -22.53 -10.20
CA ALA A 271 11.37 -23.94 -10.14
C ALA A 271 10.73 -24.64 -8.92
N ARG A 272 10.70 -23.97 -7.77
CA ARG A 272 10.00 -24.49 -6.58
C ARG A 272 8.51 -24.62 -6.83
N PHE A 273 7.92 -23.64 -7.51
CA PHE A 273 6.53 -23.70 -7.93
C PHE A 273 6.26 -24.91 -8.86
N GLU A 274 7.12 -25.18 -9.86
CA GLU A 274 7.00 -26.36 -10.72
C GLU A 274 7.01 -27.67 -9.94
N GLN A 275 7.80 -27.77 -8.87
CA GLN A 275 7.85 -28.97 -8.03
C GLN A 275 6.53 -29.22 -7.29
N SER A 276 5.82 -28.17 -6.91
CA SER A 276 4.52 -28.29 -6.23
C SER A 276 3.40 -28.73 -7.17
N LEU A 277 3.56 -28.57 -8.50
CA LEU A 277 2.57 -28.98 -9.50
C LEU A 277 2.60 -30.52 -9.79
N GLY A 278 3.59 -31.23 -9.29
CA GLY A 278 3.80 -32.65 -9.63
C GLY A 278 4.38 -32.86 -11.04
N PRO A 279 4.70 -34.12 -11.43
CA PRO A 279 5.19 -34.39 -12.76
C PRO A 279 4.13 -34.06 -13.82
N ALA A 280 4.52 -33.33 -14.87
CA ALA A 280 3.65 -33.02 -15.99
C ALA A 280 3.00 -34.33 -16.52
N PRO A 281 1.70 -34.34 -16.87
CA PRO A 281 1.10 -35.50 -17.52
C PRO A 281 1.89 -35.78 -18.79
N PRO A 282 2.18 -37.06 -19.10
CA PRO A 282 2.92 -37.44 -20.30
C PRO A 282 2.20 -36.87 -21.51
N GLY A 283 2.91 -36.04 -22.26
CA GLY A 283 2.37 -35.34 -23.43
C GLY A 283 1.75 -36.33 -24.39
N CYS A 284 0.54 -36.05 -24.87
CA CYS A 284 0.03 -36.65 -26.09
C CYS A 284 1.02 -36.29 -27.22
N ASN A 285 1.83 -37.25 -27.62
CA ASN A 285 2.51 -37.21 -28.90
C ASN A 285 1.40 -37.33 -29.96
N ASP A 286 1.04 -36.21 -30.57
CA ASP A 286 0.28 -36.22 -31.80
C ASP A 286 1.19 -36.77 -32.90
N GLY A 287 0.82 -37.98 -33.36
CA GLY A 287 1.39 -38.62 -34.53
C GLY A 287 0.92 -37.99 -35.84
#